data_4a1367981667092a5d54413e90c2ea9c
#
_entry.id   4a1367981667092a5d54413e90c2ea9c
#
_cell.length_a   1.000
_cell.length_b   1.000
_cell.length_c   1.000
_cell.angle_alpha   90.00
_cell.angle_beta   90.00
_cell.angle_gamma   90.00
#
_symmetry.space_group_name_H-M   'P 1'
#
loop_
_entity.id
_entity.type
_entity.pdbx_description
1 polymer ?
#
loop_
_entity_poly.entity_id
_entity_poly.type
_entity_poly.pdbx_seq_one_letter_code
_entity_poly.pdbx_strand_id
1 'polypeptide(L)'
;MRDREEVYLDKVETDKKKSQQILKTVMPNSVVSELQTTGFVRPRRYDEVSILICDLVGFTSFCDKNQPELVIETLQNIIKLFENSFLEFNLEKIKTVGDAIVAVSGLSSFDTQSVKNCVDCGYKLKEIASNLETPWDLHIGIHYGSLVAGTVGDKTVQYDILGQNVNIAFNICDISEPNQILISNDAYMTVRNEIKVKSVGIKKLKSGQETEILECI
;
A
#
# COMPACT_ATOMS: atom_id res chain seq x y z
N MET A 1 29.36 40.60 -8.50
CA MET A 1 29.62 39.78 -7.29
C MET A 1 28.26 39.52 -6.65
N ARG A 2 27.78 38.26 -6.59
CA ARG A 2 26.60 37.97 -5.76
C ARG A 2 26.96 38.28 -4.31
N ASP A 3 26.04 38.94 -3.59
CA ASP A 3 26.22 39.26 -2.18
C ASP A 3 26.31 37.95 -1.36
N ARG A 4 27.11 37.92 -0.30
CA ARG A 4 27.25 36.71 0.56
C ARG A 4 25.92 36.24 1.13
N GLU A 5 25.01 37.16 1.34
CA GLU A 5 23.65 36.90 1.85
C GLU A 5 22.81 36.18 0.82
N GLU A 6 22.89 36.54 -0.46
CA GLU A 6 22.18 35.88 -1.57
C GLU A 6 22.67 34.45 -1.76
N VAL A 7 23.97 34.18 -1.67
CA VAL A 7 24.56 32.84 -1.74
C VAL A 7 24.14 31.97 -0.55
N TYR A 8 24.05 32.57 0.65
CA TYR A 8 23.58 31.87 1.85
C TYR A 8 22.10 31.48 1.75
N LEU A 9 21.25 32.40 1.31
CA LEU A 9 19.81 32.14 1.10
C LEU A 9 19.57 31.05 0.05
N ASP A 10 20.26 31.10 -1.10
CA ASP A 10 20.20 30.07 -2.13
C ASP A 10 20.57 28.68 -1.57
N LYS A 11 21.60 28.63 -0.73
CA LYS A 11 22.00 27.35 -0.10
C LYS A 11 20.96 26.83 0.87
N VAL A 12 20.41 27.66 1.73
CA VAL A 12 19.36 27.31 2.70
C VAL A 12 18.12 26.81 1.96
N GLU A 13 17.71 27.46 0.87
CA GLU A 13 16.57 27.05 0.07
C GLU A 13 16.82 25.70 -0.63
N THR A 14 18.03 25.49 -1.14
CA THR A 14 18.44 24.24 -1.77
C THR A 14 18.42 23.08 -0.76
N ASP A 15 18.97 23.29 0.44
CA ASP A 15 19.00 22.28 1.49
C ASP A 15 17.58 21.97 2.01
N LYS A 16 16.71 22.97 2.11
CA LYS A 16 15.29 22.79 2.43
C LYS A 16 14.58 21.93 1.38
N LYS A 17 14.78 22.22 0.09
CA LYS A 17 14.20 21.43 -1.02
C LYS A 17 14.67 19.98 -1.01
N LYS A 18 15.97 19.74 -0.76
CA LYS A 18 16.53 18.39 -0.62
C LYS A 18 15.91 17.62 0.55
N SER A 19 15.82 18.26 1.73
CA SER A 19 15.19 17.64 2.90
C SER A 19 13.73 17.31 2.65
N GLN A 20 13.00 18.18 1.97
CA GLN A 20 11.60 17.90 1.56
C GLN A 20 11.50 16.72 0.61
N GLN A 21 12.38 16.63 -0.38
CA GLN A 21 12.41 15.50 -1.30
C GLN A 21 12.68 14.18 -0.57
N ILE A 22 13.64 14.15 0.35
CA ILE A 22 13.94 12.95 1.15
C ILE A 22 12.70 12.52 1.96
N LEU A 23 12.03 13.45 2.63
CA LEU A 23 10.81 13.12 3.39
C LEU A 23 9.71 12.53 2.49
N LYS A 24 9.55 13.02 1.26
CA LYS A 24 8.57 12.49 0.29
C LYS A 24 8.89 11.08 -0.22
N THR A 25 10.11 10.59 -0.03
CA THR A 25 10.45 9.20 -0.37
C THR A 25 10.06 8.20 0.71
N VAL A 26 9.75 8.68 1.93
CA VAL A 26 9.43 7.81 3.08
C VAL A 26 8.04 8.05 3.66
N MET A 27 7.34 9.09 3.21
CA MET A 27 5.99 9.43 3.69
C MET A 27 5.13 10.01 2.56
N PRO A 28 3.78 9.83 2.60
CA PRO A 28 2.86 10.47 1.68
C PRO A 28 2.99 12.01 1.68
N ASN A 29 2.75 12.64 0.53
CA ASN A 29 2.91 14.10 0.38
C ASN A 29 2.06 14.93 1.36
N SER A 30 0.83 14.47 1.65
CA SER A 30 -0.08 15.10 2.62
C SER A 30 0.52 15.10 4.03
N VAL A 31 1.12 13.98 4.42
CA VAL A 31 1.77 13.79 5.73
C VAL A 31 3.03 14.66 5.85
N VAL A 32 3.85 14.72 4.80
CA VAL A 32 5.04 15.60 4.77
C VAL A 32 4.66 17.07 4.96
N SER A 33 3.60 17.52 4.30
CA SER A 33 3.12 18.89 4.41
C SER A 33 2.65 19.22 5.83
N GLU A 34 1.93 18.31 6.48
CA GLU A 34 1.48 18.46 7.87
C GLU A 34 2.68 18.49 8.82
N LEU A 35 3.61 17.54 8.70
CA LEU A 35 4.81 17.46 9.52
C LEU A 35 5.67 18.73 9.44
N GLN A 36 5.83 19.30 8.25
CA GLN A 36 6.59 20.54 8.04
C GLN A 36 5.92 21.77 8.62
N THR A 37 4.58 21.79 8.64
CA THR A 37 3.82 22.94 9.12
C THR A 37 3.67 22.95 10.63
N THR A 38 3.43 21.78 11.23
CA THR A 38 3.03 21.62 12.63
C THR A 38 4.11 20.97 13.51
N GLY A 39 5.12 20.32 12.89
CA GLY A 39 6.15 19.55 13.57
C GLY A 39 5.72 18.15 13.98
N PHE A 40 4.46 17.78 13.77
CA PHE A 40 3.91 16.43 14.06
C PHE A 40 2.74 16.11 13.13
N VAL A 41 2.39 14.83 13.05
CA VAL A 41 1.25 14.36 12.27
C VAL A 41 0.19 13.83 13.23
N ARG A 42 -1.00 14.40 13.19
CA ARG A 42 -2.10 13.96 14.06
C ARG A 42 -2.68 12.64 13.55
N PRO A 43 -2.88 11.64 14.42
CA PRO A 43 -3.64 10.46 14.05
C PRO A 43 -5.04 10.87 13.58
N ARG A 44 -5.44 10.37 12.41
CA ARG A 44 -6.76 10.65 11.83
C ARG A 44 -7.49 9.35 11.57
N ARG A 45 -8.78 9.34 11.88
CA ARG A 45 -9.69 8.27 11.50
C ARG A 45 -10.21 8.54 10.09
N TYR A 46 -10.21 7.49 9.30
CA TYR A 46 -10.79 7.42 7.98
C TYR A 46 -11.84 6.31 8.00
N ASP A 47 -13.08 6.62 7.65
CA ASP A 47 -14.19 5.66 7.79
C ASP A 47 -14.44 4.87 6.50
N GLU A 48 -14.08 5.41 5.35
CA GLU A 48 -14.42 4.88 4.03
C GLU A 48 -13.16 4.75 3.16
N VAL A 49 -12.32 3.77 3.48
CA VAL A 49 -11.08 3.51 2.76
C VAL A 49 -10.97 2.05 2.34
N SER A 50 -10.25 1.81 1.25
CA SER A 50 -9.96 0.48 0.74
C SER A 50 -8.50 0.13 0.96
N ILE A 51 -8.26 -1.03 1.55
CA ILE A 51 -6.94 -1.55 1.87
C ILE A 51 -6.63 -2.68 0.92
N LEU A 52 -5.52 -2.57 0.21
CA LEU A 52 -4.95 -3.60 -0.65
C LEU A 52 -3.68 -4.14 -0.01
N ILE A 53 -3.63 -5.45 0.19
CA ILE A 53 -2.42 -6.19 0.58
C ILE A 53 -2.03 -7.07 -0.62
N CYS A 54 -0.77 -6.98 -1.01
CA CYS A 54 -0.20 -7.78 -2.09
C CYS A 54 1.09 -8.45 -1.59
N ASP A 55 1.19 -9.77 -1.73
CA ASP A 55 2.32 -10.59 -1.29
C ASP A 55 2.86 -11.44 -2.43
N LEU A 56 4.18 -11.73 -2.44
CA LEU A 56 4.85 -12.48 -3.50
C LEU A 56 4.84 -13.98 -3.18
N VAL A 57 4.27 -14.78 -4.05
CA VAL A 57 4.23 -16.24 -3.86
C VAL A 57 5.64 -16.84 -3.91
N GLY A 58 6.04 -17.49 -2.81
CA GLY A 58 7.32 -18.20 -2.76
C GLY A 58 8.57 -17.34 -2.54
N PHE A 59 8.40 -16.05 -2.16
CA PHE A 59 9.52 -15.14 -1.92
C PHE A 59 10.49 -15.65 -0.84
N THR A 60 9.99 -16.25 0.25
CA THR A 60 10.84 -16.88 1.27
C THR A 60 11.76 -17.93 0.66
N SER A 61 11.24 -18.80 -0.20
CA SER A 61 12.03 -19.82 -0.90
C SER A 61 13.03 -19.22 -1.88
N PHE A 62 12.72 -18.07 -2.46
CA PHE A 62 13.66 -17.31 -3.30
C PHE A 62 14.82 -16.75 -2.45
N CYS A 63 14.52 -16.19 -1.27
CA CYS A 63 15.54 -15.71 -0.33
C CYS A 63 16.51 -16.82 0.09
N ASP A 64 16.02 -18.02 0.36
CA ASP A 64 16.85 -19.16 0.79
C ASP A 64 17.82 -19.65 -0.29
N LYS A 65 17.53 -19.37 -1.55
CA LYS A 65 18.29 -19.88 -2.71
C LYS A 65 19.21 -18.85 -3.36
N ASN A 66 19.08 -17.59 -2.99
CA ASN A 66 19.78 -16.50 -3.67
C ASN A 66 20.62 -15.67 -2.69
N GLN A 67 21.60 -14.96 -3.23
CA GLN A 67 22.40 -14.01 -2.44
C GLN A 67 21.55 -12.83 -1.98
N PRO A 68 21.77 -12.30 -0.76
CA PRO A 68 20.95 -11.22 -0.19
C PRO A 68 20.89 -9.96 -1.08
N GLU A 69 21.97 -9.64 -1.78
CA GLU A 69 22.06 -8.50 -2.67
C GLU A 69 21.07 -8.64 -3.84
N LEU A 70 21.01 -9.85 -4.45
CA LEU A 70 20.06 -10.15 -5.53
C LEU A 70 18.60 -10.12 -5.04
N VAL A 71 18.37 -10.61 -3.82
CA VAL A 71 17.03 -10.59 -3.21
C VAL A 71 16.54 -9.15 -3.04
N ILE A 72 17.37 -8.26 -2.49
CA ILE A 72 17.03 -6.85 -2.30
C ILE A 72 16.82 -6.14 -3.65
N GLU A 73 17.70 -6.37 -4.61
CA GLU A 73 17.59 -5.77 -5.94
C GLU A 73 16.31 -6.21 -6.65
N THR A 74 15.99 -7.50 -6.60
CA THR A 74 14.76 -8.06 -7.19
C THR A 74 13.52 -7.44 -6.54
N LEU A 75 13.45 -7.43 -5.21
CA LEU A 75 12.31 -6.86 -4.48
C LEU A 75 12.17 -5.36 -4.78
N GLN A 76 13.27 -4.61 -4.79
CA GLN A 76 13.26 -3.18 -5.10
C GLN A 76 12.73 -2.89 -6.51
N ASN A 77 13.11 -3.70 -7.49
CA ASN A 77 12.65 -3.56 -8.87
C ASN A 77 11.14 -3.83 -8.98
N ILE A 78 10.63 -4.87 -8.31
CA ILE A 78 9.20 -5.19 -8.25
C ILE A 78 8.43 -4.04 -7.60
N ILE A 79 8.85 -3.60 -6.42
CA ILE A 79 8.19 -2.52 -5.67
C ILE A 79 8.13 -1.24 -6.50
N LYS A 80 9.22 -0.88 -7.18
CA LYS A 80 9.27 0.31 -8.05
C LYS A 80 8.23 0.28 -9.16
N LEU A 81 8.03 -0.88 -9.79
CA LEU A 81 7.02 -1.06 -10.84
C LEU A 81 5.59 -0.98 -10.25
N PHE A 82 5.38 -1.58 -9.07
CA PHE A 82 4.09 -1.55 -8.40
C PHE A 82 3.72 -0.14 -7.91
N GLU A 83 4.68 0.64 -7.43
CA GLU A 83 4.45 2.04 -7.02
C GLU A 83 3.91 2.91 -8.15
N ASN A 84 4.34 2.70 -9.40
CA ASN A 84 3.78 3.39 -10.56
C ASN A 84 2.28 3.05 -10.74
N SER A 85 1.91 1.79 -10.54
CA SER A 85 0.51 1.36 -10.61
C SER A 85 -0.32 1.92 -9.46
N PHE A 86 0.22 2.00 -8.25
CA PHE A 86 -0.49 2.64 -7.14
C PHE A 86 -0.84 4.09 -7.46
N LEU A 87 0.09 4.85 -8.05
CA LEU A 87 -0.16 6.23 -8.47
C LEU A 87 -1.23 6.30 -9.58
N GLU A 88 -1.17 5.41 -10.57
CA GLU A 88 -2.12 5.34 -11.68
C GLU A 88 -3.56 5.10 -11.19
N PHE A 89 -3.73 4.22 -10.20
CA PHE A 89 -5.04 3.85 -9.64
C PHE A 89 -5.41 4.59 -8.35
N ASN A 90 -4.74 5.70 -8.03
CA ASN A 90 -5.03 6.52 -6.85
C ASN A 90 -4.92 5.76 -5.52
N LEU A 91 -3.92 4.88 -5.39
CA LEU A 91 -3.56 4.24 -4.14
C LEU A 91 -2.31 4.90 -3.55
N GLU A 92 -2.27 4.99 -2.24
CA GLU A 92 -1.08 5.39 -1.48
C GLU A 92 -0.41 4.14 -0.90
N LYS A 93 0.86 3.89 -1.26
CA LYS A 93 1.66 2.88 -0.58
C LYS A 93 1.99 3.36 0.82
N ILE A 94 1.68 2.54 1.81
CA ILE A 94 1.93 2.83 3.23
C ILE A 94 3.27 2.25 3.66
N LYS A 95 3.48 0.96 3.45
CA LYS A 95 4.69 0.25 3.86
C LYS A 95 4.87 -1.08 3.13
N THR A 96 6.04 -1.67 3.31
CA THR A 96 6.30 -3.09 3.04
C THR A 96 6.51 -3.83 4.36
N VAL A 97 6.03 -5.06 4.44
CA VAL A 97 6.21 -5.97 5.58
C VAL A 97 6.81 -7.27 5.01
N GLY A 98 8.14 -7.36 5.02
CA GLY A 98 8.81 -8.39 4.23
C GLY A 98 8.62 -8.14 2.74
N ASP A 99 8.01 -9.08 2.05
CA ASP A 99 7.61 -9.00 0.64
C ASP A 99 6.15 -8.57 0.44
N ALA A 100 5.37 -8.48 1.52
CA ALA A 100 4.01 -7.97 1.46
C ALA A 100 4.00 -6.42 1.35
N ILE A 101 3.21 -5.90 0.43
CA ILE A 101 3.03 -4.48 0.20
C ILE A 101 1.63 -4.06 0.68
N VAL A 102 1.58 -3.00 1.46
CA VAL A 102 0.35 -2.39 1.97
C VAL A 102 0.10 -1.10 1.24
N ALA A 103 -1.04 -1.01 0.55
CA ALA A 103 -1.50 0.20 -0.11
C ALA A 103 -2.97 0.50 0.25
N VAL A 104 -3.34 1.77 0.21
CA VAL A 104 -4.68 2.24 0.60
C VAL A 104 -5.19 3.24 -0.44
N SER A 105 -6.46 3.15 -0.80
CA SER A 105 -7.19 4.17 -1.55
C SER A 105 -8.21 4.88 -0.65
N GLY A 106 -8.35 6.20 -0.80
CA GLY A 106 -9.29 7.01 -0.04
C GLY A 106 -8.70 7.80 1.14
N LEU A 107 -7.36 7.83 1.32
CA LEU A 107 -6.73 8.64 2.38
C LEU A 107 -6.61 10.12 2.04
N SER A 108 -6.27 10.46 0.81
CA SER A 108 -6.01 11.85 0.40
C SER A 108 -7.29 12.64 0.13
N SER A 109 -8.35 11.96 -0.31
CA SER A 109 -9.66 12.54 -0.62
C SER A 109 -10.71 11.47 -0.52
N PHE A 110 -11.97 11.87 -0.21
CA PHE A 110 -13.11 10.99 -0.33
C PHE A 110 -13.19 10.44 -1.76
N ASP A 111 -13.10 9.12 -1.89
CA ASP A 111 -13.06 8.43 -3.17
C ASP A 111 -14.10 7.30 -3.19
N THR A 112 -15.22 7.55 -3.88
CA THR A 112 -16.30 6.58 -4.05
C THR A 112 -15.87 5.35 -4.87
N GLN A 113 -14.74 5.43 -5.58
CA GLN A 113 -14.19 4.36 -6.41
C GLN A 113 -13.05 3.60 -5.71
N SER A 114 -12.82 3.84 -4.43
CA SER A 114 -11.63 3.32 -3.72
C SER A 114 -11.47 1.80 -3.82
N VAL A 115 -12.55 1.02 -3.72
CA VAL A 115 -12.52 -0.44 -3.90
C VAL A 115 -12.26 -0.82 -5.36
N LYS A 116 -12.91 -0.16 -6.31
CA LYS A 116 -12.70 -0.40 -7.75
C LYS A 116 -11.24 -0.14 -8.14
N ASN A 117 -10.68 0.97 -7.64
CA ASN A 117 -9.27 1.32 -7.84
C ASN A 117 -8.34 0.22 -7.30
N CYS A 118 -8.62 -0.33 -6.12
CA CYS A 118 -7.84 -1.45 -5.56
C CYS A 118 -7.95 -2.71 -6.45
N VAL A 119 -9.14 -3.05 -6.94
CA VAL A 119 -9.34 -4.23 -7.80
C VAL A 119 -8.62 -4.07 -9.13
N ASP A 120 -8.78 -2.93 -9.81
CA ASP A 120 -8.11 -2.66 -11.09
C ASP A 120 -6.59 -2.62 -10.92
N CYS A 121 -6.11 -2.00 -9.85
CA CYS A 121 -4.70 -2.03 -9.47
C CYS A 121 -4.22 -3.48 -9.28
N GLY A 122 -4.96 -4.31 -8.55
CA GLY A 122 -4.62 -5.73 -8.34
C GLY A 122 -4.44 -6.50 -9.64
N TYR A 123 -5.31 -6.29 -10.63
CA TYR A 123 -5.13 -6.88 -11.97
C TYR A 123 -3.86 -6.36 -12.66
N LYS A 124 -3.58 -5.07 -12.54
CA LYS A 124 -2.36 -4.47 -13.11
C LYS A 124 -1.09 -5.01 -12.45
N LEU A 125 -1.09 -5.19 -11.13
CA LEU A 125 0.05 -5.81 -10.43
C LEU A 125 0.31 -7.23 -10.91
N LYS A 126 -0.73 -8.05 -11.10
CA LYS A 126 -0.60 -9.41 -11.66
C LYS A 126 -0.03 -9.39 -13.07
N GLU A 127 -0.50 -8.49 -13.94
CA GLU A 127 0.04 -8.31 -15.28
C GLU A 127 1.53 -7.98 -15.24
N ILE A 128 1.93 -7.02 -14.41
CA ILE A 128 3.33 -6.62 -14.25
C ILE A 128 4.17 -7.80 -13.75
N ALA A 129 3.74 -8.47 -12.67
CA ALA A 129 4.46 -9.57 -12.05
C ALA A 129 4.67 -10.74 -13.02
N SER A 130 3.68 -11.06 -13.84
CA SER A 130 3.77 -12.13 -14.84
C SER A 130 4.70 -11.80 -16.02
N ASN A 131 4.95 -10.53 -16.30
CA ASN A 131 5.79 -10.05 -17.41
C ASN A 131 7.24 -9.73 -17.00
N LEU A 132 7.63 -9.98 -15.74
CA LEU A 132 9.01 -9.83 -15.30
C LEU A 132 9.92 -10.92 -15.91
N GLU A 133 11.24 -10.67 -15.98
CA GLU A 133 12.22 -11.68 -16.41
C GLU A 133 12.11 -12.97 -15.58
N THR A 134 11.87 -12.84 -14.29
CA THR A 134 11.46 -13.92 -13.40
C THR A 134 10.01 -13.64 -12.99
N PRO A 135 9.04 -14.35 -13.60
CA PRO A 135 7.62 -14.15 -13.29
C PRO A 135 7.29 -14.51 -11.85
N TRP A 136 6.39 -13.73 -11.24
CA TRP A 136 5.89 -13.96 -9.89
C TRP A 136 4.38 -14.08 -9.89
N ASP A 137 3.88 -15.05 -9.14
CA ASP A 137 2.49 -15.10 -8.74
C ASP A 137 2.27 -14.23 -7.52
N LEU A 138 1.06 -13.71 -7.36
CA LEU A 138 0.70 -12.81 -6.26
C LEU A 138 -0.44 -13.35 -5.44
N HIS A 139 -0.38 -13.14 -4.13
CA HIS A 139 -1.52 -13.16 -3.23
C HIS A 139 -2.06 -11.76 -3.08
N ILE A 140 -3.36 -11.53 -3.34
CA ILE A 140 -3.96 -10.19 -3.21
C ILE A 140 -5.23 -10.27 -2.38
N GLY A 141 -5.25 -9.48 -1.29
CA GLY A 141 -6.40 -9.31 -0.42
C GLY A 141 -6.86 -7.85 -0.37
N ILE A 142 -8.17 -7.61 -0.56
CA ILE A 142 -8.77 -6.28 -0.52
C ILE A 142 -9.90 -6.26 0.50
N HIS A 143 -9.88 -5.25 1.35
CA HIS A 143 -10.95 -5.00 2.32
C HIS A 143 -11.32 -3.51 2.36
N TYR A 144 -12.57 -3.24 2.68
CA TYR A 144 -13.11 -1.88 2.83
C TYR A 144 -13.59 -1.65 4.26
N GLY A 145 -13.23 -0.52 4.84
CA GLY A 145 -13.66 -0.16 6.19
C GLY A 145 -12.85 0.98 6.78
N SER A 146 -13.09 1.26 8.06
CA SER A 146 -12.39 2.35 8.76
C SER A 146 -11.01 1.92 9.26
N LEU A 147 -10.10 2.90 9.29
CA LEU A 147 -8.79 2.77 9.93
C LEU A 147 -8.36 4.10 10.58
N VAL A 148 -7.28 4.04 11.33
CA VAL A 148 -6.57 5.24 11.81
C VAL A 148 -5.22 5.28 11.12
N ALA A 149 -4.88 6.41 10.51
CA ALA A 149 -3.56 6.65 9.94
C ALA A 149 -2.84 7.76 10.71
N GLY A 150 -1.55 7.61 10.91
CA GLY A 150 -0.74 8.59 11.63
C GLY A 150 0.71 8.15 11.78
N THR A 151 1.49 8.96 12.47
CA THR A 151 2.89 8.65 12.77
C THR A 151 3.03 7.91 14.09
N VAL A 152 3.88 6.89 14.10
CA VAL A 152 4.23 6.09 15.28
C VAL A 152 5.74 6.19 15.50
N GLY A 153 6.15 6.37 16.74
CA GLY A 153 7.54 6.52 17.17
C GLY A 153 7.89 7.95 17.57
N ASP A 154 9.03 8.11 18.21
CA ASP A 154 9.56 9.38 18.69
C ASP A 154 10.90 9.71 18.00
N LYS A 155 11.90 8.86 18.16
CA LYS A 155 13.22 9.02 17.53
C LYS A 155 13.26 8.55 16.09
N THR A 156 12.54 7.45 15.81
CA THR A 156 12.35 6.91 14.48
C THR A 156 10.86 6.93 14.19
N VAL A 157 10.45 7.90 13.40
CA VAL A 157 9.03 8.13 13.07
C VAL A 157 8.69 7.38 11.80
N GLN A 158 7.63 6.59 11.85
CA GLN A 158 7.06 5.88 10.72
C GLN A 158 5.59 6.24 10.55
N TYR A 159 5.18 6.56 9.33
CA TYR A 159 3.75 6.68 9.00
C TYR A 159 3.16 5.29 8.84
N ASP A 160 2.04 5.05 9.50
CA ASP A 160 1.40 3.74 9.50
C ASP A 160 -0.13 3.85 9.57
N ILE A 161 -0.79 2.74 9.25
CA ILE A 161 -2.23 2.55 9.38
C ILE A 161 -2.53 1.47 10.41
N LEU A 162 -3.51 1.72 11.26
CA LEU A 162 -3.90 0.84 12.36
C LEU A 162 -5.40 0.62 12.36
N GLY A 163 -5.82 -0.57 12.73
CA GLY A 163 -7.23 -0.93 12.89
C GLY A 163 -7.51 -2.40 12.58
N GLN A 164 -8.67 -2.88 13.00
CA GLN A 164 -9.09 -4.26 12.76
C GLN A 164 -9.21 -4.55 11.25
N ASN A 165 -9.66 -3.57 10.46
CA ASN A 165 -9.84 -3.71 9.02
C ASN A 165 -8.50 -3.93 8.28
N VAL A 166 -7.39 -3.40 8.80
CA VAL A 166 -6.04 -3.70 8.27
C VAL A 166 -5.72 -5.18 8.46
N ASN A 167 -6.00 -5.73 9.65
CA ASN A 167 -5.78 -7.15 9.93
C ASN A 167 -6.69 -8.05 9.09
N ILE A 168 -7.92 -7.62 8.81
CA ILE A 168 -8.84 -8.34 7.90
C ILE A 168 -8.25 -8.40 6.48
N ALA A 169 -7.74 -7.29 5.95
CA ALA A 169 -7.10 -7.27 4.64
C ALA A 169 -5.91 -8.25 4.56
N PHE A 170 -5.04 -8.29 5.57
CA PHE A 170 -3.96 -9.28 5.66
C PHE A 170 -4.49 -10.71 5.68
N ASN A 171 -5.52 -11.01 6.49
CA ASN A 171 -6.09 -12.35 6.53
C ASN A 171 -6.69 -12.78 5.19
N ILE A 172 -7.30 -11.84 4.44
CA ILE A 172 -7.83 -12.12 3.10
C ILE A 172 -6.69 -12.43 2.13
N CYS A 173 -5.58 -11.69 2.19
CA CYS A 173 -4.38 -11.97 1.42
C CYS A 173 -3.82 -13.35 1.75
N ASP A 174 -3.67 -13.68 3.04
CA ASP A 174 -3.12 -14.95 3.53
C ASP A 174 -3.91 -16.19 3.05
N ILE A 175 -5.21 -16.08 2.82
CA ILE A 175 -6.06 -17.20 2.39
C ILE A 175 -6.28 -17.26 0.88
N SER A 176 -5.71 -16.34 0.11
CA SER A 176 -5.80 -16.38 -1.35
C SER A 176 -4.86 -17.43 -1.92
N GLU A 177 -5.29 -18.04 -3.02
CA GLU A 177 -4.43 -18.89 -3.84
C GLU A 177 -3.54 -18.03 -4.76
N PRO A 178 -2.46 -18.58 -5.32
CA PRO A 178 -1.61 -17.86 -6.26
C PRO A 178 -2.44 -17.21 -7.39
N ASN A 179 -2.18 -15.94 -7.64
CA ASN A 179 -2.85 -15.11 -8.64
C ASN A 179 -4.36 -14.87 -8.42
N GLN A 180 -4.87 -15.13 -7.23
CA GLN A 180 -6.23 -14.72 -6.86
C GLN A 180 -6.25 -13.29 -6.33
N ILE A 181 -7.30 -12.55 -6.67
CA ILE A 181 -7.69 -11.29 -6.03
C ILE A 181 -8.92 -11.58 -5.20
N LEU A 182 -8.76 -11.62 -3.88
CA LEU A 182 -9.86 -11.82 -2.95
C LEU A 182 -10.33 -10.52 -2.33
N ILE A 183 -11.63 -10.36 -2.20
CA ILE A 183 -12.25 -9.22 -1.54
C ILE A 183 -13.21 -9.68 -0.45
N SER A 184 -13.37 -8.87 0.59
CA SER A 184 -14.44 -9.06 1.58
C SER A 184 -15.81 -8.73 1.00
N ASN A 185 -16.86 -9.25 1.61
CA ASN A 185 -18.23 -8.85 1.28
C ASN A 185 -18.45 -7.34 1.47
N ASP A 186 -17.87 -6.73 2.52
CA ASP A 186 -17.97 -5.29 2.76
C ASP A 186 -17.39 -4.48 1.58
N ALA A 187 -16.24 -4.90 1.04
CA ALA A 187 -15.67 -4.30 -0.15
C ALA A 187 -16.57 -4.53 -1.39
N TYR A 188 -17.05 -5.76 -1.59
CA TYR A 188 -17.92 -6.07 -2.72
C TYR A 188 -19.20 -5.25 -2.74
N MET A 189 -19.81 -5.01 -1.58
CA MET A 189 -21.06 -4.24 -1.50
C MET A 189 -20.94 -2.81 -2.02
N THR A 190 -19.73 -2.23 -2.03
CA THR A 190 -19.49 -0.88 -2.59
C THR A 190 -19.40 -0.87 -4.11
N VAL A 191 -19.05 -2.01 -4.76
CA VAL A 191 -18.76 -2.11 -6.20
C VAL A 191 -19.52 -3.24 -6.91
N ARG A 192 -20.56 -3.78 -6.28
CA ARG A 192 -21.28 -4.99 -6.73
C ARG A 192 -21.80 -4.97 -8.17
N ASN A 193 -22.02 -3.78 -8.74
CA ASN A 193 -22.48 -3.61 -10.12
C ASN A 193 -21.35 -3.33 -11.11
N GLU A 194 -20.10 -3.21 -10.64
CA GLU A 194 -18.96 -2.75 -11.41
C GLU A 194 -17.92 -3.85 -11.65
N ILE A 195 -17.94 -4.91 -10.83
CA ILE A 195 -17.02 -6.03 -10.93
C ILE A 195 -17.77 -7.37 -10.93
N LYS A 196 -17.16 -8.36 -11.56
CA LYS A 196 -17.65 -9.75 -11.50
C LYS A 196 -16.89 -10.49 -10.41
N VAL A 197 -17.64 -11.28 -9.64
CA VAL A 197 -17.08 -12.06 -8.54
C VAL A 197 -17.65 -13.47 -8.48
N LYS A 198 -16.88 -14.35 -7.85
CA LYS A 198 -17.29 -15.70 -7.48
C LYS A 198 -17.15 -15.86 -5.97
N SER A 199 -18.17 -16.40 -5.29
CA SER A 199 -18.07 -16.66 -3.85
C SER A 199 -17.06 -17.78 -3.57
N VAL A 200 -16.17 -17.52 -2.63
CA VAL A 200 -15.23 -18.49 -2.04
C VAL A 200 -15.80 -19.07 -0.75
N GLY A 201 -16.91 -18.51 -0.29
CA GLY A 201 -17.63 -18.91 0.90
C GLY A 201 -17.26 -18.09 2.15
N ILE A 202 -17.92 -18.46 3.25
CA ILE A 202 -17.65 -17.84 4.56
C ILE A 202 -16.34 -18.39 5.11
N LYS A 203 -15.43 -17.47 5.50
CA LYS A 203 -14.15 -17.80 6.11
C LYS A 203 -14.08 -17.23 7.51
N LYS A 204 -13.56 -18.03 8.44
CA LYS A 204 -13.23 -17.58 9.79
C LYS A 204 -11.83 -16.99 9.79
N LEU A 205 -11.75 -15.71 10.09
CA LEU A 205 -10.49 -14.96 10.15
C LEU A 205 -9.74 -15.26 11.47
N LYS A 206 -8.45 -14.91 11.51
CA LYS A 206 -7.62 -15.08 12.73
C LYS A 206 -8.18 -14.32 13.94
N SER A 207 -8.96 -13.26 13.72
CA SER A 207 -9.69 -12.52 14.76
C SER A 207 -10.88 -13.29 15.36
N GLY A 208 -11.27 -14.42 14.76
CA GLY A 208 -12.48 -15.17 15.09
C GLY A 208 -13.75 -14.67 14.37
N GLN A 209 -13.68 -13.55 13.67
CA GLN A 209 -14.78 -13.01 12.86
C GLN A 209 -15.00 -13.88 11.64
N GLU A 210 -16.24 -14.13 11.27
CA GLU A 210 -16.63 -14.79 10.03
C GLU A 210 -17.07 -13.73 9.01
N THR A 211 -16.58 -13.86 7.79
CA THR A 211 -16.97 -12.99 6.68
C THR A 211 -17.01 -13.77 5.38
N GLU A 212 -17.93 -13.40 4.50
CA GLU A 212 -17.95 -13.94 3.15
C GLU A 212 -16.80 -13.34 2.35
N ILE A 213 -16.08 -14.20 1.65
CA ILE A 213 -14.97 -13.86 0.77
C ILE A 213 -15.35 -14.17 -0.66
N LEU A 214 -15.02 -13.22 -1.55
CA LEU A 214 -15.31 -13.33 -2.98
C LEU A 214 -14.00 -13.18 -3.77
N GLU A 215 -13.91 -13.93 -4.86
CA GLU A 215 -12.82 -13.83 -5.84
C GLU A 215 -13.28 -12.92 -6.99
N CYS A 216 -12.45 -11.93 -7.35
CA CYS A 216 -12.65 -11.11 -8.55
C CYS A 216 -12.28 -11.92 -9.80
N ILE A 217 -13.18 -11.94 -10.82
CA ILE A 217 -13.04 -12.73 -12.06
C ILE A 217 -13.19 -11.86 -13.30
#